data_db30d2dbb3fea971301995b519e49615
#
_entry.id   db30d2dbb3fea971301995b519e49615
#
_cell.length_a   1.000
_cell.length_b   1.000
_cell.length_c   1.000
_cell.angle_alpha   90.00
_cell.angle_beta   90.00
_cell.angle_gamma   90.00
#
_symmetry.space_group_name_H-M   'P 1'
#
loop_
_entity.id
_entity.type
_entity.pdbx_description
1 polymer ?
#
loop_
_entity_poly.entity_id
_entity_poly.type
_entity_poly.pdbx_seq_one_letter_code
_entity_poly.pdbx_strand_id
1 'polypeptide(L)'
;MAETRKMTRTPKTSKAKPVDEYGHLQPQAPELEEAVLGALMIEKDAYSLVSEILRTESFYERRHQLIYSAITSLALRQQPVDILTVAEQLRSTGELEDAGGPFYITQLSGKVASSAHIEYHARIIAQKFLARELITFTSNIQTKAFDETQDVDDLMQEAEGKLFEISQQNMKKDYTQINPVIQEAYEMLQKAAARTDGLSGLESGFHALDKMTSGWQNSDLVIIAARPAMGKPAFVLSMAKNMAVNAKIPVALFSLEMSNVQLVNRMIVNVCEIPGEKIKSGQLAPYEWGQLDYKIKELYDAPMYVDDTPSLSVFELRTKARRLVREHGVKIIIIDYLQLMNASGMSFGSRQEEVSTISRSLKGLAKELNIPIIALSQLNRGVESREGIDGKRPQLSDLRESGAIEQDADMVCFIHRPEYYKIYSDEKGNDLHGMAEIIIAKHRNGAVGDVLLRFRGEFARFQNPDDDVIVPMPGEAPGIIRSKMNGGGNSVPPPSPDAAPADNNPFGAPIPEGPLPF
;
A
#
# COMPACT_ATOMS: atom_id res chain seq x y z
N MET A 1 -16.37 8.49 -90.24
CA MET A 1 -15.09 8.56 -89.54
C MET A 1 -15.41 8.66 -88.03
N ALA A 2 -15.27 7.57 -87.33
CA ALA A 2 -15.55 7.49 -85.90
C ALA A 2 -14.20 7.35 -85.19
N GLU A 3 -13.81 8.36 -84.41
CA GLU A 3 -12.62 8.32 -83.56
C GLU A 3 -12.89 7.60 -82.26
N THR A 4 -12.16 6.52 -82.08
CA THR A 4 -12.19 5.69 -80.82
C THR A 4 -11.26 6.33 -79.83
N ARG A 5 -11.84 6.93 -78.76
CA ARG A 5 -11.11 7.47 -77.59
C ARG A 5 -10.68 6.31 -76.69
N LYS A 6 -9.39 6.00 -76.64
CA LYS A 6 -8.76 5.11 -75.70
C LYS A 6 -8.76 5.78 -74.28
N MET A 7 -9.52 5.21 -73.34
CA MET A 7 -9.40 5.53 -71.92
C MET A 7 -8.11 4.91 -71.37
N THR A 8 -7.15 5.74 -71.03
CA THR A 8 -5.96 5.35 -70.26
C THR A 8 -6.35 5.16 -68.80
N ARG A 9 -6.27 3.92 -68.33
CA ARG A 9 -6.35 3.59 -66.90
C ARG A 9 -5.09 4.14 -66.20
N THR A 10 -5.24 5.12 -65.32
CA THR A 10 -4.22 5.53 -64.34
C THR A 10 -3.97 4.39 -63.33
N PRO A 11 -2.71 4.03 -63.06
CA PRO A 11 -2.41 3.02 -62.06
C PRO A 11 -2.79 3.55 -60.68
N LYS A 12 -3.53 2.72 -59.89
CA LYS A 12 -3.77 2.97 -58.47
C LYS A 12 -2.43 3.02 -57.75
N THR A 13 -2.03 4.19 -57.30
CA THR A 13 -0.90 4.37 -56.37
C THR A 13 -1.18 3.59 -55.10
N SER A 14 -0.40 2.55 -54.85
CA SER A 14 -0.32 1.91 -53.55
C SER A 14 0.07 2.98 -52.53
N LYS A 15 -0.80 3.25 -51.55
CA LYS A 15 -0.47 4.11 -50.41
C LYS A 15 0.79 3.55 -49.76
N ALA A 16 1.89 4.32 -49.80
CA ALA A 16 3.11 3.97 -49.11
C ALA A 16 2.77 3.71 -47.63
N LYS A 17 3.28 2.62 -47.06
CA LYS A 17 3.13 2.32 -45.64
C LYS A 17 3.77 3.46 -44.85
N PRO A 18 3.17 3.92 -43.74
CA PRO A 18 3.76 4.97 -42.91
C PRO A 18 5.10 4.46 -42.37
N VAL A 19 6.16 5.17 -42.77
CA VAL A 19 7.54 4.92 -42.38
C VAL A 19 7.94 6.09 -41.50
N ASP A 20 8.67 5.84 -40.38
CA ASP A 20 9.20 6.91 -39.55
C ASP A 20 10.30 7.72 -40.27
N GLU A 21 10.79 8.80 -39.65
CA GLU A 21 11.86 9.67 -40.22
C GLU A 21 13.17 8.90 -40.50
N TYR A 22 13.34 7.70 -39.87
CA TYR A 22 14.52 6.84 -40.03
C TYR A 22 14.29 5.66 -40.99
N GLY A 23 13.13 5.58 -41.63
CA GLY A 23 12.84 4.52 -42.61
C GLY A 23 12.33 3.21 -41.99
N HIS A 24 12.00 3.18 -40.69
CA HIS A 24 11.49 1.99 -40.05
C HIS A 24 9.97 1.86 -40.19
N LEU A 25 9.50 0.63 -40.44
CA LEU A 25 8.08 0.32 -40.41
C LEU A 25 7.60 0.25 -38.92
N GLN A 26 6.46 0.88 -38.65
CA GLN A 26 5.86 0.77 -37.34
C GLN A 26 5.61 -0.70 -36.95
N PRO A 27 5.79 -1.08 -35.68
CA PRO A 27 5.52 -2.44 -35.19
C PRO A 27 4.08 -2.87 -35.51
N GLN A 28 3.92 -3.89 -36.35
CA GLN A 28 2.63 -4.37 -36.86
C GLN A 28 2.66 -5.90 -37.05
N ALA A 29 1.49 -6.51 -37.06
CA ALA A 29 1.31 -7.93 -37.34
C ALA A 29 -0.04 -8.18 -38.07
N PRO A 30 -0.28 -7.64 -39.28
CA PRO A 30 -1.57 -7.70 -39.95
C PRO A 30 -2.08 -9.12 -40.16
N GLU A 31 -1.20 -10.08 -40.45
CA GLU A 31 -1.59 -11.48 -40.62
C GLU A 31 -2.16 -12.10 -39.36
N LEU A 32 -1.62 -11.74 -38.19
CA LEU A 32 -2.15 -12.20 -36.89
C LEU A 32 -3.45 -11.48 -36.54
N GLU A 33 -3.58 -10.20 -36.90
CA GLU A 33 -4.83 -9.46 -36.74
C GLU A 33 -5.97 -10.10 -37.53
N GLU A 34 -5.71 -10.45 -38.82
CA GLU A 34 -6.66 -11.14 -39.68
C GLU A 34 -7.04 -12.51 -39.09
N ALA A 35 -6.06 -13.28 -38.59
CA ALA A 35 -6.30 -14.59 -38.00
C ALA A 35 -7.15 -14.50 -36.72
N VAL A 36 -6.88 -13.50 -35.85
CA VAL A 36 -7.67 -13.28 -34.63
C VAL A 36 -9.10 -12.86 -34.98
N LEU A 37 -9.30 -11.89 -35.88
CA LEU A 37 -10.63 -11.43 -36.28
C LEU A 37 -11.44 -12.56 -36.93
N GLY A 38 -10.80 -13.37 -37.78
CA GLY A 38 -11.42 -14.54 -38.37
C GLY A 38 -11.87 -15.57 -37.33
N ALA A 39 -11.00 -15.88 -36.37
CA ALA A 39 -11.32 -16.81 -35.27
C ALA A 39 -12.47 -16.32 -34.39
N LEU A 40 -12.53 -15.01 -34.08
CA LEU A 40 -13.63 -14.40 -33.33
C LEU A 40 -14.99 -14.54 -34.00
N MET A 41 -15.04 -14.60 -35.33
CA MET A 41 -16.28 -14.77 -36.10
C MET A 41 -16.67 -16.25 -36.30
N ILE A 42 -15.79 -17.20 -36.00
CA ILE A 42 -16.04 -18.63 -36.16
C ILE A 42 -16.35 -19.31 -34.82
N GLU A 43 -15.61 -18.97 -33.79
CA GLU A 43 -15.68 -19.61 -32.47
C GLU A 43 -16.43 -18.77 -31.45
N LYS A 44 -17.46 -19.40 -30.86
CA LYS A 44 -18.40 -18.74 -29.95
C LYS A 44 -17.72 -18.15 -28.69
N ASP A 45 -16.69 -18.83 -28.13
CA ASP A 45 -16.06 -18.46 -26.88
C ASP A 45 -14.75 -17.68 -27.07
N ALA A 46 -14.33 -17.50 -28.32
CA ALA A 46 -13.07 -16.84 -28.65
C ALA A 46 -12.98 -15.39 -28.15
N TYR A 47 -14.10 -14.67 -28.16
CA TYR A 47 -14.13 -13.28 -27.68
C TYR A 47 -13.78 -13.17 -26.20
N SER A 48 -14.24 -14.07 -25.36
CA SER A 48 -13.95 -14.06 -23.92
C SER A 48 -12.45 -14.21 -23.64
N LEU A 49 -11.72 -14.98 -24.46
CA LEU A 49 -10.28 -15.21 -24.32
C LEU A 49 -9.43 -13.99 -24.67
N VAL A 50 -9.90 -13.16 -25.61
CA VAL A 50 -9.10 -12.04 -26.12
C VAL A 50 -9.58 -10.66 -25.66
N SER A 51 -10.82 -10.54 -25.18
CA SER A 51 -11.42 -9.27 -24.76
C SER A 51 -10.66 -8.57 -23.63
N GLU A 52 -9.93 -9.34 -22.81
CA GLU A 52 -9.08 -8.80 -21.75
C GLU A 52 -7.70 -8.38 -22.26
N ILE A 53 -7.24 -8.89 -23.40
CA ILE A 53 -5.91 -8.67 -23.97
C ILE A 53 -5.94 -7.55 -25.01
N LEU A 54 -6.98 -7.53 -25.85
CA LEU A 54 -7.08 -6.62 -26.99
C LEU A 54 -8.12 -5.53 -26.77
N ARG A 55 -7.80 -4.37 -27.30
CA ARG A 55 -8.70 -3.21 -27.45
C ARG A 55 -8.81 -2.88 -28.93
N THR A 56 -9.77 -2.05 -29.30
CA THR A 56 -9.93 -1.58 -30.68
C THR A 56 -8.64 -0.96 -31.21
N GLU A 57 -7.95 -0.14 -30.40
CA GLU A 57 -6.71 0.55 -30.74
C GLU A 57 -5.50 -0.41 -30.86
N SER A 58 -5.63 -1.64 -30.36
CA SER A 58 -4.55 -2.65 -30.46
C SER A 58 -4.26 -3.04 -31.90
N PHE A 59 -5.26 -2.93 -32.78
CA PHE A 59 -5.13 -3.25 -34.18
C PHE A 59 -4.44 -2.12 -34.97
N TYR A 60 -3.55 -2.48 -35.87
CA TYR A 60 -2.80 -1.54 -36.69
C TYR A 60 -3.63 -0.98 -37.83
N GLU A 61 -4.35 -1.88 -38.56
CA GLU A 61 -5.14 -1.47 -39.70
C GLU A 61 -6.50 -0.91 -39.26
N ARG A 62 -6.89 0.25 -39.80
CA ARG A 62 -8.16 0.90 -39.47
C ARG A 62 -9.37 -0.02 -39.72
N ARG A 63 -9.34 -0.81 -40.81
CA ARG A 63 -10.41 -1.77 -41.12
C ARG A 63 -10.54 -2.83 -40.04
N HIS A 64 -9.44 -3.31 -39.44
CA HIS A 64 -9.45 -4.27 -38.34
C HIS A 64 -10.01 -3.67 -37.06
N GLN A 65 -9.70 -2.39 -36.80
CA GLN A 65 -10.29 -1.65 -35.67
C GLN A 65 -11.81 -1.58 -35.77
N LEU A 66 -12.35 -1.25 -36.96
CA LEU A 66 -13.78 -1.19 -37.21
C LEU A 66 -14.45 -2.55 -37.01
N ILE A 67 -13.86 -3.62 -37.54
CA ILE A 67 -14.39 -4.98 -37.39
C ILE A 67 -14.38 -5.40 -35.92
N TYR A 68 -13.28 -5.15 -35.19
CA TYR A 68 -13.20 -5.51 -33.77
C TYR A 68 -14.16 -4.67 -32.92
N SER A 69 -14.38 -3.41 -33.23
CA SER A 69 -15.38 -2.54 -32.60
C SER A 69 -16.80 -3.10 -32.79
N ALA A 70 -17.14 -3.55 -33.99
CA ALA A 70 -18.42 -4.20 -34.28
C ALA A 70 -18.60 -5.51 -33.49
N ILE A 71 -17.55 -6.35 -33.44
CA ILE A 71 -17.53 -7.58 -32.64
C ILE A 71 -17.75 -7.27 -31.16
N THR A 72 -17.04 -6.29 -30.62
CA THR A 72 -17.18 -5.85 -29.21
C THR A 72 -18.58 -5.36 -28.92
N SER A 73 -19.18 -4.58 -29.81
CA SER A 73 -20.54 -4.08 -29.68
C SER A 73 -21.60 -5.20 -29.64
N LEU A 74 -21.44 -6.22 -30.48
CA LEU A 74 -22.31 -7.41 -30.50
C LEU A 74 -22.14 -8.22 -29.21
N ALA A 75 -20.92 -8.49 -28.81
CA ALA A 75 -20.62 -9.25 -27.61
C ALA A 75 -21.17 -8.59 -26.33
N LEU A 76 -21.02 -7.27 -26.19
CA LEU A 76 -21.57 -6.49 -25.06
C LEU A 76 -23.11 -6.56 -25.01
N ARG A 77 -23.77 -6.68 -26.17
CA ARG A 77 -25.24 -6.87 -26.27
C ARG A 77 -25.66 -8.33 -26.15
N GLN A 78 -24.71 -9.24 -25.89
CA GLN A 78 -24.96 -10.70 -25.82
C GLN A 78 -25.58 -11.26 -27.13
N GLN A 79 -25.25 -10.64 -28.27
CA GLN A 79 -25.67 -11.10 -29.57
C GLN A 79 -24.65 -12.07 -30.16
N PRO A 80 -25.06 -13.02 -31.00
CA PRO A 80 -24.13 -13.92 -31.69
C PRO A 80 -23.11 -13.14 -32.51
N VAL A 81 -21.84 -13.52 -32.41
CA VAL A 81 -20.76 -12.96 -33.19
C VAL A 81 -20.44 -13.94 -34.32
N ASP A 82 -20.85 -13.61 -35.52
CA ASP A 82 -20.55 -14.35 -36.74
C ASP A 82 -20.39 -13.40 -37.94
N ILE A 83 -20.01 -13.93 -39.09
CA ILE A 83 -19.75 -13.17 -40.30
C ILE A 83 -20.93 -12.30 -40.69
N LEU A 84 -22.16 -12.83 -40.58
CA LEU A 84 -23.38 -12.15 -41.01
C LEU A 84 -23.77 -11.04 -40.04
N THR A 85 -23.70 -11.30 -38.75
CA THR A 85 -24.05 -10.33 -37.69
C THR A 85 -23.04 -9.19 -37.64
N VAL A 86 -21.74 -9.45 -37.84
CA VAL A 86 -20.69 -8.43 -37.92
C VAL A 86 -20.87 -7.56 -39.15
N ALA A 87 -21.16 -8.17 -40.35
CA ALA A 87 -21.41 -7.40 -41.55
C ALA A 87 -22.68 -6.53 -41.43
N GLU A 88 -23.75 -7.02 -40.78
CA GLU A 88 -24.95 -6.24 -40.55
C GLU A 88 -24.75 -5.13 -39.55
N GLN A 89 -23.98 -5.37 -38.47
CA GLN A 89 -23.58 -4.30 -37.51
C GLN A 89 -22.79 -3.19 -38.22
N LEU A 90 -21.80 -3.54 -39.04
CA LEU A 90 -21.02 -2.57 -39.81
C LEU A 90 -21.87 -1.83 -40.87
N ARG A 91 -22.89 -2.50 -41.42
CA ARG A 91 -23.83 -1.83 -42.33
C ARG A 91 -24.71 -0.82 -41.60
N SER A 92 -25.19 -1.18 -40.39
CA SER A 92 -26.02 -0.32 -39.58
C SER A 92 -25.28 0.96 -39.11
N THR A 93 -23.96 0.85 -38.88
CA THR A 93 -23.10 2.00 -38.55
C THR A 93 -22.59 2.77 -39.76
N GLY A 94 -22.81 2.28 -40.97
CA GLY A 94 -22.32 2.89 -42.22
C GLY A 94 -20.83 2.67 -42.50
N GLU A 95 -20.17 1.78 -41.74
CA GLU A 95 -18.71 1.56 -41.79
C GLU A 95 -18.30 0.30 -42.62
N LEU A 96 -19.25 -0.37 -43.24
CA LEU A 96 -19.02 -1.64 -43.94
C LEU A 96 -18.00 -1.52 -45.06
N GLU A 97 -18.06 -0.45 -45.86
CA GLU A 97 -17.12 -0.22 -46.99
C GLU A 97 -15.71 0.11 -46.48
N ASP A 98 -15.60 0.90 -45.40
CA ASP A 98 -14.33 1.23 -44.76
C ASP A 98 -13.68 0.01 -44.09
N ALA A 99 -14.47 -0.93 -43.64
CA ALA A 99 -14.02 -2.23 -43.12
C ALA A 99 -13.55 -3.20 -44.24
N GLY A 100 -13.67 -2.82 -45.50
CA GLY A 100 -13.25 -3.62 -46.66
C GLY A 100 -14.38 -4.39 -47.35
N GLY A 101 -15.62 -4.11 -46.98
CA GLY A 101 -16.82 -4.69 -47.57
C GLY A 101 -17.09 -6.14 -47.15
N PRO A 102 -18.23 -6.71 -47.56
CA PRO A 102 -18.65 -8.07 -47.15
C PRO A 102 -17.66 -9.16 -47.60
N PHE A 103 -17.01 -8.94 -48.75
CA PHE A 103 -16.05 -9.91 -49.26
C PHE A 103 -14.83 -10.03 -48.34
N TYR A 104 -14.32 -8.93 -47.85
CA TYR A 104 -13.17 -8.93 -46.93
C TYR A 104 -13.50 -9.63 -45.60
N ILE A 105 -14.69 -9.36 -45.03
CA ILE A 105 -15.15 -10.01 -43.79
C ILE A 105 -15.22 -11.52 -43.97
N THR A 106 -15.76 -11.97 -45.12
CA THR A 106 -15.82 -13.42 -45.46
C THR A 106 -14.39 -13.98 -45.66
N GLN A 107 -13.47 -13.24 -46.27
CA GLN A 107 -12.10 -13.69 -46.49
C GLN A 107 -11.36 -13.92 -45.14
N LEU A 108 -11.61 -13.11 -44.11
CA LEU A 108 -11.00 -13.29 -42.80
C LEU A 108 -11.28 -14.67 -42.19
N SER A 109 -12.50 -15.20 -42.37
CA SER A 109 -12.83 -16.54 -41.88
C SER A 109 -12.02 -17.65 -42.55
N GLY A 110 -11.62 -17.46 -43.80
CA GLY A 110 -10.79 -18.42 -44.55
C GLY A 110 -9.30 -18.40 -44.15
N LYS A 111 -8.84 -17.40 -43.40
CA LYS A 111 -7.45 -17.29 -42.96
C LYS A 111 -7.15 -17.95 -41.61
N VAL A 112 -8.16 -18.50 -40.96
CA VAL A 112 -8.05 -19.17 -39.65
C VAL A 112 -7.48 -20.56 -39.87
N ALA A 113 -6.18 -20.75 -39.55
CA ALA A 113 -5.56 -22.07 -39.60
C ALA A 113 -5.91 -22.94 -38.35
N SER A 114 -6.07 -22.33 -37.20
CA SER A 114 -6.47 -22.93 -35.91
C SER A 114 -6.76 -21.84 -34.90
N SER A 115 -7.85 -21.97 -34.16
CA SER A 115 -8.19 -21.09 -33.01
C SER A 115 -7.45 -21.45 -31.73
N ALA A 116 -6.81 -22.61 -31.69
CA ALA A 116 -6.09 -23.12 -30.51
C ALA A 116 -5.01 -22.15 -29.96
N HIS A 117 -4.55 -21.21 -30.77
CA HIS A 117 -3.50 -20.25 -30.38
C HIS A 117 -3.95 -18.78 -30.40
N ILE A 118 -5.27 -18.53 -30.38
CA ILE A 118 -5.83 -17.17 -30.49
C ILE A 118 -5.30 -16.23 -29.38
N GLU A 119 -5.19 -16.72 -28.17
CA GLU A 119 -4.64 -15.95 -27.04
C GLU A 119 -3.19 -15.55 -27.27
N TYR A 120 -2.37 -16.47 -27.78
CA TYR A 120 -0.97 -16.21 -28.09
C TYR A 120 -0.84 -15.15 -29.20
N HIS A 121 -1.67 -15.24 -30.26
CA HIS A 121 -1.72 -14.24 -31.33
C HIS A 121 -2.18 -12.88 -30.80
N ALA A 122 -3.18 -12.85 -29.92
CA ALA A 122 -3.66 -11.63 -29.26
C ALA A 122 -2.55 -10.96 -28.43
N ARG A 123 -1.76 -11.75 -27.69
CA ARG A 123 -0.61 -11.24 -26.92
C ARG A 123 0.47 -10.60 -27.82
N ILE A 124 0.74 -11.17 -29.01
CA ILE A 124 1.66 -10.58 -29.97
C ILE A 124 1.12 -9.24 -30.50
N ILE A 125 -0.17 -9.17 -30.84
CA ILE A 125 -0.82 -7.93 -31.29
C ILE A 125 -0.72 -6.86 -30.19
N ALA A 126 -1.02 -7.21 -28.95
CA ALA A 126 -0.89 -6.31 -27.80
C ALA A 126 0.55 -5.81 -27.59
N GLN A 127 1.57 -6.68 -27.76
CA GLN A 127 2.98 -6.28 -27.70
C GLN A 127 3.35 -5.29 -28.82
N LYS A 128 2.84 -5.50 -30.05
CA LYS A 128 3.06 -4.57 -31.17
C LYS A 128 2.38 -3.23 -30.92
N PHE A 129 1.18 -3.24 -30.33
CA PHE A 129 0.48 -2.02 -29.93
C PHE A 129 1.27 -1.26 -28.87
N LEU A 130 1.72 -1.93 -27.81
CA LEU A 130 2.54 -1.33 -26.76
C LEU A 130 3.81 -0.68 -27.34
N ALA A 131 4.47 -1.35 -28.28
CA ALA A 131 5.64 -0.79 -28.94
C ALA A 131 5.29 0.48 -29.75
N ARG A 132 4.12 0.54 -30.41
CA ARG A 132 3.63 1.75 -31.09
C ARG A 132 3.35 2.89 -30.12
N GLU A 133 2.68 2.58 -28.99
CA GLU A 133 2.44 3.56 -27.94
C GLU A 133 3.74 4.14 -27.39
N LEU A 134 4.76 3.31 -27.14
CA LEU A 134 6.08 3.76 -26.70
C LEU A 134 6.77 4.65 -27.76
N ILE A 135 6.69 4.30 -29.04
CA ILE A 135 7.25 5.10 -30.13
C ILE A 135 6.55 6.46 -30.20
N THR A 136 5.22 6.48 -30.15
CA THR A 136 4.44 7.72 -30.18
C THR A 136 4.77 8.61 -28.97
N PHE A 137 4.84 8.00 -27.80
CA PHE A 137 5.20 8.68 -26.56
C PHE A 137 6.61 9.29 -26.65
N THR A 138 7.62 8.51 -27.05
CA THR A 138 9.01 9.00 -27.14
C THR A 138 9.15 10.11 -28.17
N SER A 139 8.46 10.03 -29.32
CA SER A 139 8.44 11.11 -30.31
C SER A 139 7.81 12.39 -29.78
N ASN A 140 6.73 12.28 -29.00
CA ASN A 140 6.10 13.44 -28.38
C ASN A 140 7.02 14.09 -27.34
N ILE A 141 7.66 13.30 -26.47
CA ILE A 141 8.62 13.81 -25.49
C ILE A 141 9.83 14.44 -26.19
N GLN A 142 10.35 13.79 -27.23
CA GLN A 142 11.45 14.34 -28.02
C GLN A 142 11.08 15.71 -28.59
N THR A 143 9.90 15.84 -29.19
CA THR A 143 9.44 17.12 -29.77
C THR A 143 9.33 18.22 -28.73
N LYS A 144 8.77 17.88 -27.56
CA LYS A 144 8.63 18.82 -26.43
C LYS A 144 9.98 19.20 -25.80
N ALA A 145 10.96 18.28 -25.78
CA ALA A 145 12.30 18.54 -25.25
C ALA A 145 13.12 19.52 -26.11
N PHE A 146 12.75 19.71 -27.37
CA PHE A 146 13.35 20.76 -28.22
C PHE A 146 12.66 22.13 -28.05
N ASP A 147 11.55 22.20 -27.33
CA ASP A 147 10.84 23.45 -27.04
C ASP A 147 11.45 24.12 -25.80
N GLU A 148 12.29 25.14 -26.01
CA GLU A 148 12.96 25.88 -24.92
C GLU A 148 11.98 26.63 -23.98
N THR A 149 10.69 26.72 -24.34
CA THR A 149 9.68 27.36 -23.49
C THR A 149 9.11 26.43 -22.40
N GLN A 150 9.36 25.12 -22.48
CA GLN A 150 8.89 24.13 -21.52
C GLN A 150 9.89 23.93 -20.39
N ASP A 151 9.38 23.84 -19.16
CA ASP A 151 10.18 23.48 -18.00
C ASP A 151 10.56 22.00 -18.08
N VAL A 152 11.85 21.70 -17.85
CA VAL A 152 12.39 20.34 -17.92
C VAL A 152 11.81 19.44 -16.84
N ASP A 153 11.54 19.99 -15.64
CA ASP A 153 10.97 19.24 -14.53
C ASP A 153 9.51 18.85 -14.84
N ASP A 154 8.73 19.75 -15.43
CA ASP A 154 7.37 19.46 -15.87
C ASP A 154 7.36 18.39 -16.97
N LEU A 155 8.31 18.45 -17.91
CA LEU A 155 8.45 17.47 -18.98
C LEU A 155 8.81 16.07 -18.43
N MET A 156 9.70 16.01 -17.44
CA MET A 156 10.05 14.75 -16.76
C MET A 156 8.84 14.15 -16.05
N GLN A 157 8.06 14.97 -15.36
CA GLN A 157 6.84 14.53 -14.68
C GLN A 157 5.80 13.99 -15.67
N GLU A 158 5.59 14.68 -16.81
CA GLU A 158 4.70 14.20 -17.87
C GLU A 158 5.17 12.85 -18.43
N ALA A 159 6.49 12.72 -18.65
CA ALA A 159 7.08 11.49 -19.15
C ALA A 159 6.87 10.31 -18.20
N GLU A 160 7.12 10.50 -16.91
CA GLU A 160 6.89 9.51 -15.87
C GLU A 160 5.42 9.10 -15.80
N GLY A 161 4.51 10.06 -15.79
CA GLY A 161 3.06 9.79 -15.75
C GLY A 161 2.60 8.94 -16.93
N LYS A 162 3.04 9.26 -18.14
CA LYS A 162 2.64 8.53 -19.35
C LYS A 162 3.23 7.13 -19.41
N LEU A 163 4.51 6.97 -19.02
CA LEU A 163 5.13 5.64 -18.90
C LEU A 163 4.37 4.74 -17.92
N PHE A 164 3.90 5.33 -16.83
CA PHE A 164 3.10 4.60 -15.85
C PHE A 164 1.76 4.15 -16.43
N GLU A 165 1.02 5.03 -17.10
CA GLU A 165 -0.23 4.65 -17.77
C GLU A 165 -0.02 3.48 -18.72
N ILE A 166 1.01 3.55 -19.57
CA ILE A 166 1.38 2.47 -20.50
C ILE A 166 1.72 1.18 -19.74
N SER A 167 2.45 1.28 -18.62
CA SER A 167 2.81 0.13 -17.79
C SER A 167 1.59 -0.49 -17.08
N GLN A 168 0.70 0.33 -16.50
CA GLN A 168 -0.51 -0.14 -15.83
C GLN A 168 -1.48 -0.84 -16.77
N GLN A 169 -1.62 -0.34 -17.99
CA GLN A 169 -2.49 -0.95 -19.00
C GLN A 169 -2.06 -2.39 -19.35
N ASN A 170 -0.79 -2.71 -19.13
CA ASN A 170 -0.19 -4.02 -19.45
C ASN A 170 -0.14 -4.98 -18.25
N MET A 171 -0.39 -4.49 -17.03
CA MET A 171 -0.41 -5.33 -15.81
C MET A 171 -1.79 -5.97 -15.60
N LYS A 172 -2.20 -6.86 -16.50
CA LYS A 172 -3.33 -7.74 -16.19
C LYS A 172 -2.88 -8.86 -15.27
N LYS A 173 -3.66 -9.08 -14.21
CA LYS A 173 -3.46 -10.21 -13.30
C LYS A 173 -3.93 -11.47 -14.01
N ASP A 174 -3.02 -12.43 -14.19
CA ASP A 174 -3.41 -13.79 -14.49
C ASP A 174 -4.22 -14.33 -13.31
N TYR A 175 -5.32 -15.07 -13.60
CA TYR A 175 -6.03 -15.79 -12.55
C TYR A 175 -5.10 -16.87 -12.00
N THR A 176 -5.05 -16.98 -10.69
CA THR A 176 -4.31 -18.06 -10.03
C THR A 176 -5.33 -19.12 -9.62
N GLN A 177 -5.10 -20.37 -9.98
CA GLN A 177 -5.91 -21.48 -9.48
C GLN A 177 -5.83 -21.49 -7.95
N ILE A 178 -6.96 -21.74 -7.28
CA ILE A 178 -7.05 -21.64 -5.82
C ILE A 178 -6.14 -22.64 -5.07
N ASN A 179 -5.86 -23.81 -5.66
CA ASN A 179 -5.10 -24.88 -5.00
C ASN A 179 -3.70 -24.47 -4.50
N PRO A 180 -2.81 -23.85 -5.31
CA PRO A 180 -1.52 -23.37 -4.82
C PRO A 180 -1.67 -22.27 -3.76
N VAL A 181 -2.71 -21.43 -3.86
CA VAL A 181 -2.99 -20.37 -2.89
C VAL A 181 -3.42 -20.95 -1.54
N ILE A 182 -4.22 -22.03 -1.53
CA ILE A 182 -4.58 -22.74 -0.30
C ILE A 182 -3.34 -23.30 0.40
N GLN A 183 -2.41 -23.86 -0.36
CA GLN A 183 -1.19 -24.42 0.22
C GLN A 183 -0.32 -23.33 0.85
N GLU A 184 -0.14 -22.20 0.16
CA GLU A 184 0.57 -21.04 0.70
C GLU A 184 -0.10 -20.50 1.97
N ALA A 185 -1.42 -20.37 1.97
CA ALA A 185 -2.18 -19.93 3.15
C ALA A 185 -2.02 -20.90 4.32
N TYR A 186 -2.01 -22.22 4.05
CA TYR A 186 -1.81 -23.23 5.07
C TYR A 186 -0.40 -23.18 5.68
N GLU A 187 0.64 -22.97 4.86
CA GLU A 187 2.00 -22.77 5.33
C GLU A 187 2.14 -21.50 6.19
N MET A 188 1.45 -20.41 5.82
CA MET A 188 1.39 -19.20 6.65
C MET A 188 0.75 -19.45 8.00
N LEU A 189 -0.35 -20.21 8.03
CA LEU A 189 -1.00 -20.62 9.29
C LEU A 189 -0.09 -21.48 10.17
N GLN A 190 0.63 -22.42 9.59
CA GLN A 190 1.59 -23.25 10.34
C GLN A 190 2.74 -22.41 10.93
N LYS A 191 3.27 -21.45 10.14
CA LYS A 191 4.30 -20.51 10.61
C LYS A 191 3.79 -19.63 11.75
N ALA A 192 2.57 -19.12 11.64
CA ALA A 192 1.94 -18.33 12.70
C ALA A 192 1.70 -19.15 13.98
N ALA A 193 1.24 -20.40 13.85
CA ALA A 193 1.02 -21.30 14.98
C ALA A 193 2.33 -21.70 15.69
N ALA A 194 3.46 -21.73 14.98
CA ALA A 194 4.77 -22.02 15.54
C ALA A 194 5.39 -20.84 16.30
N ARG A 195 4.86 -19.62 16.13
CA ARG A 195 5.31 -18.42 16.85
C ARG A 195 4.69 -18.40 18.24
N THR A 196 5.52 -18.18 19.24
CA THR A 196 5.11 -18.10 20.66
C THR A 196 4.42 -16.78 21.01
N ASP A 197 4.59 -15.75 20.19
CA ASP A 197 4.02 -14.41 20.37
C ASP A 197 2.57 -14.28 19.86
N GLY A 198 2.07 -15.27 19.12
CA GLY A 198 0.71 -15.29 18.57
C GLY A 198 0.46 -14.26 17.47
N LEU A 199 1.52 -13.66 16.91
CA LEU A 199 1.43 -12.65 15.86
C LEU A 199 1.54 -13.28 14.47
N SER A 200 0.62 -12.93 13.58
CA SER A 200 0.68 -13.31 12.16
C SER A 200 1.47 -12.29 11.32
N GLY A 201 1.47 -11.03 11.75
CA GLY A 201 2.14 -9.90 11.10
C GLY A 201 3.44 -9.48 11.77
N LEU A 202 3.91 -8.27 11.41
CA LEU A 202 5.08 -7.63 12.00
C LEU A 202 4.70 -6.95 13.32
N GLU A 203 5.46 -7.19 14.37
CA GLU A 203 5.25 -6.56 15.67
C GLU A 203 5.49 -5.04 15.62
N SER A 204 4.64 -4.26 16.27
CA SER A 204 4.83 -2.81 16.47
C SER A 204 5.69 -2.50 17.69
N GLY A 205 5.82 -3.46 18.60
CA GLY A 205 6.41 -3.32 19.91
C GLY A 205 5.49 -2.67 20.95
N PHE A 206 4.23 -2.42 20.60
CA PHE A 206 3.17 -2.02 21.53
C PHE A 206 2.24 -3.20 21.78
N HIS A 207 2.43 -3.91 22.89
CA HIS A 207 1.80 -5.21 23.14
C HIS A 207 0.28 -5.21 23.02
N ALA A 208 -0.39 -4.16 23.52
CA ALA A 208 -1.84 -4.06 23.43
C ALA A 208 -2.32 -3.82 21.99
N LEU A 209 -1.55 -3.06 21.19
CA LEU A 209 -1.82 -2.84 19.77
C LEU A 209 -1.58 -4.13 18.97
N ASP A 210 -0.46 -4.79 19.20
CA ASP A 210 -0.10 -6.04 18.54
C ASP A 210 -1.13 -7.15 18.84
N LYS A 211 -1.61 -7.23 20.08
CA LYS A 211 -2.68 -8.18 20.44
C LYS A 211 -3.99 -7.92 19.71
N MET A 212 -4.34 -6.66 19.45
CA MET A 212 -5.59 -6.29 18.77
C MET A 212 -5.49 -6.45 17.25
N THR A 213 -4.31 -6.16 16.66
CA THR A 213 -4.08 -6.19 15.21
C THR A 213 -3.47 -7.48 14.71
N SER A 214 -2.95 -8.33 15.60
CA SER A 214 -2.08 -9.47 15.30
C SER A 214 -0.80 -9.04 14.56
N GLY A 215 -0.34 -7.79 14.79
CA GLY A 215 0.77 -7.14 14.08
C GLY A 215 0.38 -6.56 12.72
N TRP A 216 1.33 -5.86 12.08
CA TRP A 216 1.13 -5.26 10.75
C TRP A 216 1.15 -6.34 9.68
N GLN A 217 0.04 -6.49 8.95
CA GLN A 217 -0.12 -7.55 7.96
C GLN A 217 0.52 -7.16 6.61
N ASN A 218 1.10 -8.14 5.93
CA ASN A 218 1.63 -7.93 4.58
C ASN A 218 0.54 -7.45 3.63
N SER A 219 0.93 -6.62 2.66
CA SER A 219 0.06 -6.04 1.64
C SER A 219 -0.99 -5.05 2.18
N ASP A 220 -1.00 -4.73 3.48
CA ASP A 220 -1.94 -3.78 4.04
C ASP A 220 -1.46 -2.33 3.90
N LEU A 221 -2.43 -1.45 3.62
CA LEU A 221 -2.27 -0.01 3.75
C LEU A 221 -2.89 0.42 5.08
N VAL A 222 -2.05 0.90 5.98
CA VAL A 222 -2.45 1.41 7.29
C VAL A 222 -2.36 2.93 7.29
N ILE A 223 -3.44 3.59 7.67
CA ILE A 223 -3.47 5.04 7.83
C ILE A 223 -3.43 5.39 9.31
N ILE A 224 -2.44 6.19 9.71
CA ILE A 224 -2.37 6.73 11.08
C ILE A 224 -2.60 8.23 11.00
N ALA A 225 -3.75 8.68 11.51
CA ALA A 225 -4.14 10.07 11.40
C ALA A 225 -4.25 10.74 12.78
N ALA A 226 -3.90 12.03 12.82
CA ALA A 226 -4.02 12.84 14.03
C ALA A 226 -4.07 14.32 13.71
N ARG A 227 -4.52 15.13 14.67
CA ARG A 227 -4.34 16.58 14.64
C ARG A 227 -2.86 16.96 14.87
N PRO A 228 -2.44 18.16 14.45
CA PRO A 228 -1.12 18.69 14.81
C PRO A 228 -0.87 18.60 16.31
N ALA A 229 0.37 18.43 16.72
CA ALA A 229 0.82 18.30 18.11
C ALA A 229 0.35 17.06 18.90
N MET A 230 -0.43 16.14 18.30
CA MET A 230 -0.80 14.87 18.93
C MET A 230 0.36 13.86 19.00
N GLY A 231 1.48 14.12 18.32
CA GLY A 231 2.64 13.26 18.38
C GLY A 231 2.73 12.20 17.28
N LYS A 232 2.14 12.41 16.07
CA LYS A 232 2.27 11.48 14.93
C LYS A 232 3.72 11.04 14.67
N PRO A 233 4.69 11.96 14.45
CA PRO A 233 6.08 11.55 14.23
C PRO A 233 6.68 10.81 15.43
N ALA A 234 6.32 11.19 16.66
CA ALA A 234 6.81 10.54 17.88
C ALA A 234 6.30 9.08 17.96
N PHE A 235 5.05 8.83 17.59
CA PHE A 235 4.48 7.48 17.59
C PHE A 235 5.21 6.58 16.58
N VAL A 236 5.34 7.01 15.33
CA VAL A 236 6.00 6.19 14.30
C VAL A 236 7.49 6.02 14.56
N LEU A 237 8.18 7.01 15.14
CA LEU A 237 9.57 6.86 15.53
C LEU A 237 9.74 5.88 16.71
N SER A 238 8.83 5.90 17.69
CA SER A 238 8.84 4.91 18.78
C SER A 238 8.60 3.51 18.26
N MET A 239 7.63 3.36 17.34
CA MET A 239 7.36 2.10 16.65
C MET A 239 8.56 1.64 15.80
N ALA A 240 9.11 2.51 14.97
CA ALA A 240 10.27 2.21 14.13
C ALA A 240 11.49 1.82 14.96
N LYS A 241 11.71 2.47 16.12
CA LYS A 241 12.71 2.09 17.11
C LYS A 241 12.45 0.68 17.64
N ASN A 242 11.23 0.36 18.07
CA ASN A 242 10.90 -0.96 18.57
C ASN A 242 11.16 -2.03 17.51
N MET A 243 10.76 -1.78 16.26
CA MET A 243 10.97 -2.70 15.15
C MET A 243 12.44 -2.83 14.77
N ALA A 244 13.14 -1.72 14.49
CA ALA A 244 14.49 -1.77 13.95
C ALA A 244 15.56 -2.04 15.02
N VAL A 245 15.45 -1.42 16.21
CA VAL A 245 16.45 -1.58 17.26
C VAL A 245 16.22 -2.85 18.07
N ASN A 246 14.99 -3.09 18.52
CA ASN A 246 14.68 -4.21 19.41
C ASN A 246 14.48 -5.52 18.62
N ALA A 247 13.59 -5.51 17.60
CA ALA A 247 13.22 -6.69 16.84
C ALA A 247 14.11 -6.94 15.60
N LYS A 248 15.04 -6.03 15.27
CA LYS A 248 15.93 -6.09 14.10
C LYS A 248 15.18 -6.25 12.76
N ILE A 249 13.95 -5.73 12.69
CA ILE A 249 13.14 -5.70 11.48
C ILE A 249 13.57 -4.50 10.63
N PRO A 250 13.93 -4.70 9.32
CA PRO A 250 14.31 -3.59 8.45
C PRO A 250 13.14 -2.67 8.13
N VAL A 251 13.28 -1.37 8.48
CA VAL A 251 12.26 -0.33 8.33
C VAL A 251 12.75 0.75 7.38
N ALA A 252 11.89 1.20 6.46
CA ALA A 252 12.13 2.40 5.66
C ALA A 252 11.16 3.53 6.07
N LEU A 253 11.70 4.72 6.29
CA LEU A 253 10.96 5.93 6.66
C LEU A 253 11.17 7.01 5.60
N PHE A 254 10.09 7.41 4.94
CA PHE A 254 10.04 8.52 4.01
C PHE A 254 9.45 9.74 4.73
N SER A 255 10.27 10.77 4.93
CA SER A 255 9.87 11.98 5.63
C SER A 255 9.81 13.16 4.67
N LEU A 256 8.61 13.62 4.39
CA LEU A 256 8.35 14.72 3.47
C LEU A 256 8.31 16.10 4.17
N GLU A 257 8.26 16.09 5.51
CA GLU A 257 8.17 17.29 6.35
C GLU A 257 9.49 17.62 7.07
N MET A 258 10.22 16.57 7.47
CA MET A 258 11.39 16.71 8.33
C MET A 258 12.66 16.21 7.63
N SER A 259 13.77 16.94 7.80
CA SER A 259 15.07 16.48 7.31
C SER A 259 15.59 15.25 8.07
N ASN A 260 16.46 14.47 7.42
CA ASN A 260 17.12 13.30 8.00
C ASN A 260 17.76 13.61 9.36
N VAL A 261 18.45 14.74 9.48
CA VAL A 261 19.09 15.16 10.75
C VAL A 261 18.06 15.41 11.85
N GLN A 262 16.93 16.03 11.52
CA GLN A 262 15.85 16.26 12.49
C GLN A 262 15.22 14.96 12.97
N LEU A 263 15.03 14.00 12.07
CA LEU A 263 14.53 12.67 12.41
C LEU A 263 15.48 11.91 13.30
N VAL A 264 16.77 11.88 12.94
CA VAL A 264 17.80 11.20 13.73
C VAL A 264 17.91 11.84 15.12
N ASN A 265 17.86 13.17 15.22
CA ASN A 265 17.86 13.85 16.52
C ASN A 265 16.65 13.44 17.38
N ARG A 266 15.45 13.34 16.81
CA ARG A 266 14.27 12.83 17.54
C ARG A 266 14.43 11.37 17.93
N MET A 267 15.05 10.57 17.08
CA MET A 267 15.34 9.17 17.39
C MET A 267 16.33 9.05 18.54
N ILE A 268 17.38 9.87 18.55
CA ILE A 268 18.35 9.95 19.66
C ILE A 268 17.65 10.34 20.97
N VAL A 269 16.80 11.38 20.95
CA VAL A 269 15.99 11.77 22.12
C VAL A 269 15.16 10.59 22.65
N ASN A 270 14.53 9.86 21.74
CA ASN A 270 13.65 8.72 22.06
C ASN A 270 14.42 7.53 22.64
N VAL A 271 15.55 7.17 22.03
CA VAL A 271 16.37 6.00 22.43
C VAL A 271 17.19 6.29 23.67
N CYS A 272 17.84 7.47 23.71
CA CYS A 272 18.72 7.82 24.81
C CYS A 272 17.99 8.31 26.05
N GLU A 273 16.68 8.64 25.95
CA GLU A 273 15.87 9.18 27.06
C GLU A 273 16.53 10.43 27.69
N ILE A 274 17.06 11.31 26.84
CA ILE A 274 17.60 12.60 27.22
C ILE A 274 16.62 13.66 26.69
N PRO A 275 16.22 14.64 27.55
CA PRO A 275 15.28 15.68 27.12
C PRO A 275 15.74 16.41 25.86
N GLY A 276 14.82 16.56 24.89
CA GLY A 276 15.15 17.15 23.59
C GLY A 276 15.71 18.56 23.66
N GLU A 277 15.34 19.34 24.67
CA GLU A 277 15.89 20.68 24.92
C GLU A 277 17.40 20.65 25.23
N LYS A 278 17.85 19.66 26.01
CA LYS A 278 19.26 19.49 26.34
C LYS A 278 20.08 19.07 25.13
N ILE A 279 19.57 18.15 24.31
CA ILE A 279 20.22 17.72 23.05
C ILE A 279 20.32 18.90 22.09
N LYS A 280 19.24 19.68 21.95
CA LYS A 280 19.22 20.87 21.08
C LYS A 280 20.16 21.99 21.52
N SER A 281 20.27 22.20 22.83
CA SER A 281 21.17 23.23 23.39
C SER A 281 22.61 22.75 23.56
N GLY A 282 22.90 21.45 23.48
CA GLY A 282 24.19 20.85 23.76
C GLY A 282 24.56 20.83 25.23
N GLN A 283 23.63 21.21 26.13
CA GLN A 283 23.87 21.34 27.57
C GLN A 283 23.61 20.00 28.29
N LEU A 284 24.46 19.02 28.02
CA LEU A 284 24.41 17.69 28.62
C LEU A 284 25.37 17.62 29.84
N ALA A 285 24.87 17.01 30.91
CA ALA A 285 25.74 16.68 32.05
C ALA A 285 26.73 15.55 31.66
N PRO A 286 27.89 15.41 32.35
CA PRO A 286 28.85 14.36 32.02
C PRO A 286 28.29 12.93 31.99
N TYR A 287 27.33 12.60 32.87
CA TYR A 287 26.68 11.31 32.88
C TYR A 287 25.72 11.14 31.68
N GLU A 288 25.07 12.21 31.19
CA GLU A 288 24.20 12.18 30.02
C GLU A 288 25.00 11.97 28.73
N TRP A 289 26.24 12.50 28.66
CA TRP A 289 27.17 12.18 27.57
C TRP A 289 27.52 10.69 27.56
N GLY A 290 27.80 10.11 28.73
CA GLY A 290 28.05 8.68 28.84
C GLY A 290 26.84 7.82 28.45
N GLN A 291 25.63 8.25 28.82
CA GLN A 291 24.36 7.60 28.43
C GLN A 291 24.14 7.70 26.92
N LEU A 292 24.39 8.85 26.32
CA LEU A 292 24.31 9.09 24.89
C LEU A 292 25.27 8.16 24.13
N ASP A 293 26.55 8.15 24.49
CA ASP A 293 27.59 7.34 23.85
C ASP A 293 27.32 5.83 23.94
N TYR A 294 26.67 5.38 25.01
CA TYR A 294 26.29 4.00 25.20
C TYR A 294 25.07 3.62 24.32
N LYS A 295 23.97 4.38 24.44
CA LYS A 295 22.71 4.05 23.78
C LYS A 295 22.72 4.34 22.27
N ILE A 296 23.52 5.32 21.80
CA ILE A 296 23.61 5.62 20.36
C ILE A 296 24.17 4.43 19.55
N LYS A 297 24.96 3.57 20.18
CA LYS A 297 25.50 2.37 19.54
C LYS A 297 24.40 1.40 19.09
N GLU A 298 23.27 1.36 19.79
CA GLU A 298 22.12 0.54 19.42
C GLU A 298 21.50 1.00 18.09
N LEU A 299 21.65 2.32 17.75
CA LEU A 299 21.16 2.88 16.51
C LEU A 299 22.09 2.61 15.32
N TYR A 300 23.42 2.52 15.54
CA TYR A 300 24.36 2.29 14.42
C TYR A 300 24.11 0.98 13.69
N ASP A 301 23.70 -0.07 14.41
CA ASP A 301 23.44 -1.40 13.84
C ASP A 301 21.95 -1.64 13.55
N ALA A 302 21.10 -0.61 13.70
CA ALA A 302 19.68 -0.75 13.44
C ALA A 302 19.40 -0.71 11.92
N PRO A 303 18.68 -1.68 11.36
CA PRO A 303 18.34 -1.72 9.94
C PRO A 303 17.22 -0.71 9.61
N MET A 304 17.55 0.60 9.70
CA MET A 304 16.63 1.70 9.44
C MET A 304 17.16 2.55 8.29
N TYR A 305 16.30 2.78 7.31
CA TYR A 305 16.59 3.55 6.11
C TYR A 305 15.70 4.78 6.09
N VAL A 306 16.29 5.96 5.92
CA VAL A 306 15.58 7.25 5.97
C VAL A 306 15.79 7.99 4.67
N ASP A 307 14.71 8.55 4.14
CA ASP A 307 14.71 9.38 2.94
C ASP A 307 13.92 10.67 3.24
N ASP A 308 14.53 11.84 3.03
CA ASP A 308 13.93 13.15 3.27
C ASP A 308 13.71 13.96 1.97
N THR A 309 13.53 13.27 0.86
CA THR A 309 13.22 13.90 -0.42
C THR A 309 11.91 14.68 -0.32
N PRO A 310 11.93 16.02 -0.48
CA PRO A 310 10.72 16.83 -0.44
C PRO A 310 9.85 16.55 -1.67
N SER A 311 8.52 16.67 -1.54
CA SER A 311 7.58 16.54 -2.65
C SER A 311 7.71 15.22 -3.43
N LEU A 312 7.96 14.12 -2.73
CA LEU A 312 8.17 12.79 -3.31
C LEU A 312 6.98 12.36 -4.16
N SER A 313 7.25 12.03 -5.42
CA SER A 313 6.22 11.47 -6.29
C SER A 313 5.94 9.99 -5.97
N VAL A 314 4.72 9.51 -6.30
CA VAL A 314 4.36 8.09 -6.14
C VAL A 314 5.30 7.19 -6.93
N PHE A 315 5.79 7.64 -8.09
CA PHE A 315 6.71 6.88 -8.95
C PHE A 315 8.10 6.77 -8.35
N GLU A 316 8.61 7.86 -7.85
CA GLU A 316 9.91 7.90 -7.18
C GLU A 316 9.88 7.04 -5.91
N LEU A 317 8.81 7.17 -5.09
CA LEU A 317 8.59 6.29 -3.95
C LEU A 317 8.61 4.81 -4.37
N ARG A 318 7.89 4.45 -5.43
CA ARG A 318 7.82 3.06 -5.91
C ARG A 318 9.18 2.53 -6.32
N THR A 319 9.97 3.34 -7.02
CA THR A 319 11.32 2.98 -7.46
C THR A 319 12.26 2.79 -6.28
N LYS A 320 12.27 3.75 -5.33
CA LYS A 320 13.06 3.66 -4.10
C LYS A 320 12.63 2.49 -3.21
N ALA A 321 11.32 2.27 -3.05
CA ALA A 321 10.76 1.17 -2.27
C ALA A 321 11.16 -0.20 -2.82
N ARG A 322 11.04 -0.42 -4.14
CA ARG A 322 11.49 -1.66 -4.80
C ARG A 322 12.97 -1.93 -4.55
N ARG A 323 13.80 -0.89 -4.66
CA ARG A 323 15.24 -1.01 -4.40
C ARG A 323 15.51 -1.37 -2.94
N LEU A 324 14.88 -0.67 -1.98
CA LEU A 324 15.04 -0.93 -0.55
C LEU A 324 14.60 -2.34 -0.15
N VAL A 325 13.50 -2.83 -0.68
CA VAL A 325 13.01 -4.19 -0.43
C VAL A 325 13.98 -5.23 -1.01
N ARG A 326 14.44 -5.02 -2.25
CA ARG A 326 15.32 -5.99 -2.93
C ARG A 326 16.75 -6.02 -2.36
N GLU A 327 17.34 -4.85 -2.09
CA GLU A 327 18.74 -4.73 -1.70
C GLU A 327 18.96 -4.85 -0.19
N HIS A 328 17.99 -4.36 0.59
CA HIS A 328 18.11 -4.26 2.06
C HIS A 328 17.07 -5.10 2.81
N GLY A 329 16.19 -5.79 2.09
CA GLY A 329 15.18 -6.65 2.72
C GLY A 329 14.16 -5.91 3.58
N VAL A 330 13.88 -4.63 3.28
CA VAL A 330 12.91 -3.83 4.03
C VAL A 330 11.57 -4.55 4.13
N LYS A 331 11.00 -4.58 5.33
CA LYS A 331 9.76 -5.29 5.66
C LYS A 331 8.57 -4.37 5.87
N ILE A 332 8.79 -3.09 6.11
CA ILE A 332 7.74 -2.09 6.32
C ILE A 332 8.20 -0.73 5.81
N ILE A 333 7.26 0.00 5.22
CA ILE A 333 7.49 1.38 4.77
C ILE A 333 6.57 2.30 5.55
N ILE A 334 7.13 3.41 6.05
CA ILE A 334 6.42 4.46 6.77
C ILE A 334 6.59 5.77 5.98
N ILE A 335 5.47 6.51 5.78
CA ILE A 335 5.44 7.76 5.01
C ILE A 335 4.88 8.88 5.88
N ASP A 336 5.65 9.93 6.12
CA ASP A 336 5.26 11.12 6.90
C ASP A 336 5.33 12.37 6.01
N TYR A 337 4.20 12.89 5.51
CA TYR A 337 2.82 12.45 5.53
C TYR A 337 2.21 12.51 4.11
N LEU A 338 1.16 11.77 3.90
CA LEU A 338 0.55 11.50 2.59
C LEU A 338 0.17 12.78 1.82
N GLN A 339 -0.31 13.81 2.50
CA GLN A 339 -0.73 15.06 1.85
C GLN A 339 0.44 15.91 1.30
N LEU A 340 1.68 15.58 1.55
CA LEU A 340 2.85 16.22 0.91
C LEU A 340 3.33 15.48 -0.33
N MET A 341 2.79 14.31 -0.61
CA MET A 341 3.10 13.57 -1.83
C MET A 341 2.44 14.21 -3.05
N ASN A 342 3.05 14.01 -4.19
CA ASN A 342 2.56 14.43 -5.50
C ASN A 342 2.23 13.22 -6.35
N ALA A 343 1.14 13.29 -7.11
CA ALA A 343 0.85 12.36 -8.19
C ALA A 343 1.30 12.96 -9.53
N SER A 344 2.61 13.20 -9.64
CA SER A 344 3.24 13.88 -10.77
C SER A 344 2.83 13.31 -12.13
N GLY A 345 2.72 14.16 -13.14
CA GLY A 345 2.42 13.78 -14.51
C GLY A 345 0.95 13.59 -14.85
N MET A 346 0.04 13.77 -13.87
CA MET A 346 -1.40 13.73 -14.08
C MET A 346 -2.03 15.08 -13.72
N SER A 347 -2.94 15.58 -14.54
CA SER A 347 -3.75 16.76 -14.19
C SER A 347 -4.98 16.34 -13.42
N PHE A 348 -5.19 16.91 -12.23
CA PHE A 348 -6.33 16.62 -11.37
C PHE A 348 -7.27 17.83 -11.29
N GLY A 349 -8.57 17.57 -11.26
CA GLY A 349 -9.58 18.60 -11.07
C GLY A 349 -9.63 19.14 -9.64
N SER A 350 -9.13 18.36 -8.66
CA SER A 350 -9.14 18.74 -7.25
C SER A 350 -8.03 18.00 -6.47
N ARG A 351 -7.61 18.59 -5.33
CA ARG A 351 -6.67 17.95 -4.41
C ARG A 351 -7.20 16.61 -3.87
N GLN A 352 -8.51 16.47 -3.72
CA GLN A 352 -9.14 15.23 -3.27
C GLN A 352 -8.94 14.09 -4.26
N GLU A 353 -9.02 14.38 -5.56
CA GLU A 353 -8.79 13.39 -6.61
C GLU A 353 -7.33 12.93 -6.66
N GLU A 354 -6.40 13.88 -6.49
CA GLU A 354 -4.97 13.58 -6.39
C GLU A 354 -4.67 12.67 -5.19
N VAL A 355 -5.16 13.03 -4.00
CA VAL A 355 -4.99 12.24 -2.78
C VAL A 355 -5.63 10.84 -2.91
N SER A 356 -6.77 10.73 -3.60
CA SER A 356 -7.39 9.43 -3.92
C SER A 356 -6.49 8.57 -4.79
N THR A 357 -5.86 9.18 -5.79
CA THR A 357 -4.94 8.46 -6.70
C THR A 357 -3.69 8.01 -5.97
N ILE A 358 -3.13 8.86 -5.10
CA ILE A 358 -1.99 8.51 -4.24
C ILE A 358 -2.34 7.33 -3.33
N SER A 359 -3.46 7.39 -2.62
CA SER A 359 -3.92 6.33 -1.70
C SER A 359 -4.06 4.99 -2.41
N ARG A 360 -4.73 4.97 -3.56
CA ARG A 360 -4.89 3.77 -4.38
C ARG A 360 -3.56 3.22 -4.88
N SER A 361 -2.63 4.10 -5.24
CA SER A 361 -1.29 3.73 -5.69
C SER A 361 -0.47 3.13 -4.56
N LEU A 362 -0.56 3.67 -3.33
CA LEU A 362 0.09 3.11 -2.14
C LEU A 362 -0.46 1.73 -1.79
N LYS A 363 -1.80 1.52 -1.87
CA LYS A 363 -2.38 0.19 -1.70
C LYS A 363 -1.90 -0.80 -2.77
N GLY A 364 -1.78 -0.33 -4.03
CA GLY A 364 -1.20 -1.10 -5.11
C GLY A 364 0.26 -1.50 -4.82
N LEU A 365 1.06 -0.55 -4.32
CA LEU A 365 2.46 -0.77 -3.98
C LEU A 365 2.63 -1.75 -2.80
N ALA A 366 1.80 -1.64 -1.76
CA ALA A 366 1.80 -2.58 -0.64
C ALA A 366 1.54 -4.03 -1.09
N LYS A 367 0.59 -4.22 -2.02
CA LYS A 367 0.30 -5.53 -2.63
C LYS A 367 1.43 -6.03 -3.53
N GLU A 368 2.05 -5.14 -4.31
CA GLU A 368 3.14 -5.46 -5.21
C GLU A 368 4.38 -5.95 -4.46
N LEU A 369 4.75 -5.23 -3.40
CA LEU A 369 5.93 -5.54 -2.59
C LEU A 369 5.65 -6.62 -1.53
N ASN A 370 4.39 -6.95 -1.29
CA ASN A 370 3.93 -7.85 -0.22
C ASN A 370 4.46 -7.46 1.16
N ILE A 371 4.42 -6.15 1.48
CA ILE A 371 4.80 -5.58 2.77
C ILE A 371 3.74 -4.56 3.23
N PRO A 372 3.57 -4.32 4.55
CA PRO A 372 2.73 -3.22 5.03
C PRO A 372 3.32 -1.86 4.67
N ILE A 373 2.42 -0.93 4.31
CA ILE A 373 2.73 0.48 4.14
C ILE A 373 1.91 1.27 5.16
N ILE A 374 2.59 2.03 6.00
CA ILE A 374 1.97 2.95 6.96
C ILE A 374 2.09 4.37 6.40
N ALA A 375 0.97 5.02 6.16
CA ALA A 375 0.95 6.42 5.74
C ALA A 375 0.32 7.30 6.81
N LEU A 376 1.04 8.35 7.19
CA LEU A 376 0.52 9.34 8.12
C LEU A 376 -0.42 10.30 7.39
N SER A 377 -1.46 10.74 8.10
CA SER A 377 -2.45 11.69 7.58
C SER A 377 -2.77 12.77 8.62
N GLN A 378 -3.13 13.94 8.16
CA GLN A 378 -3.59 15.00 9.03
C GLN A 378 -5.12 15.06 9.01
N LEU A 379 -5.72 15.19 10.21
CA LEU A 379 -7.17 15.33 10.35
C LEU A 379 -7.66 16.76 10.08
N ASN A 380 -8.89 16.88 9.65
CA ASN A 380 -9.57 18.17 9.47
C ASN A 380 -9.66 18.94 10.81
N ARG A 381 -9.63 20.28 10.72
CA ARG A 381 -9.75 21.18 11.89
C ARG A 381 -11.11 21.09 12.58
N GLY A 382 -12.14 20.56 11.92
CA GLY A 382 -13.48 20.39 12.48
C GLY A 382 -13.53 19.60 13.79
N VAL A 383 -12.58 18.70 14.05
CA VAL A 383 -12.47 17.98 15.33
C VAL A 383 -12.33 18.94 16.53
N GLU A 384 -11.58 20.03 16.35
CA GLU A 384 -11.32 20.99 17.43
C GLU A 384 -12.53 21.89 17.77
N SER A 385 -13.49 22.01 16.87
CA SER A 385 -14.69 22.83 17.07
C SER A 385 -15.83 22.07 17.77
N ARG A 386 -15.75 20.74 17.90
CA ARG A 386 -16.79 19.95 18.57
C ARG A 386 -16.75 20.17 20.07
N GLU A 387 -17.94 20.16 20.69
CA GLU A 387 -18.11 20.31 22.13
C GLU A 387 -18.09 18.96 22.85
N GLY A 388 -17.74 18.98 24.13
CA GLY A 388 -17.70 17.79 25.00
C GLY A 388 -16.43 16.97 24.87
N ILE A 389 -16.25 16.02 25.79
CA ILE A 389 -15.09 15.13 25.86
C ILE A 389 -15.07 14.19 24.65
N ASP A 390 -16.20 13.55 24.38
CA ASP A 390 -16.34 12.64 23.23
C ASP A 390 -16.31 13.37 21.88
N GLY A 391 -16.71 14.64 21.84
CA GLY A 391 -16.64 15.46 20.65
C GLY A 391 -15.21 15.68 20.15
N LYS A 392 -14.21 15.65 21.04
CA LYS A 392 -12.78 15.83 20.70
C LYS A 392 -12.13 14.54 20.19
N ARG A 393 -12.78 13.38 20.34
CA ARG A 393 -12.27 12.12 19.81
C ARG A 393 -12.40 12.10 18.29
N PRO A 394 -11.34 11.73 17.55
CA PRO A 394 -11.36 11.61 16.10
C PRO A 394 -12.30 10.50 15.62
N GLN A 395 -12.91 10.72 14.46
CA GLN A 395 -13.81 9.79 13.77
C GLN A 395 -13.41 9.66 12.29
N LEU A 396 -13.88 8.60 11.61
CA LEU A 396 -13.59 8.38 10.18
C LEU A 396 -14.03 9.56 9.30
N SER A 397 -15.11 10.24 9.68
CA SER A 397 -15.59 11.47 8.98
C SER A 397 -14.59 12.63 9.03
N ASP A 398 -13.59 12.59 9.93
CA ASP A 398 -12.58 13.64 10.05
C ASP A 398 -11.46 13.50 9.00
N LEU A 399 -11.43 12.37 8.32
CA LEU A 399 -10.66 12.14 7.09
C LEU A 399 -11.36 12.70 5.83
N ARG A 400 -12.38 13.55 5.97
CA ARG A 400 -13.40 13.91 4.99
C ARG A 400 -12.88 14.55 3.69
N GLU A 401 -11.73 15.19 3.69
CA GLU A 401 -11.06 15.65 2.47
C GLU A 401 -10.44 14.47 1.68
N SER A 402 -10.51 13.27 2.24
CA SER A 402 -9.84 12.07 1.77
C SER A 402 -10.73 10.83 1.95
N GLY A 403 -12.02 10.91 1.61
CA GLY A 403 -12.94 9.76 1.69
C GLY A 403 -12.45 8.52 0.95
N ALA A 404 -11.62 8.71 -0.07
CA ALA A 404 -10.95 7.62 -0.77
C ALA A 404 -9.86 6.95 0.08
N ILE A 405 -9.13 7.71 0.92
CA ILE A 405 -8.13 7.12 1.84
C ILE A 405 -8.81 6.13 2.77
N GLU A 406 -9.99 6.51 3.32
CA GLU A 406 -10.77 5.61 4.15
C GLU A 406 -11.15 4.34 3.40
N GLN A 407 -11.60 4.44 2.14
CA GLN A 407 -12.03 3.29 1.35
C GLN A 407 -10.88 2.35 1.00
N ASP A 408 -9.73 2.90 0.60
CA ASP A 408 -8.56 2.14 0.15
C ASP A 408 -7.80 1.48 1.32
N ALA A 409 -7.76 2.14 2.50
CA ALA A 409 -7.07 1.64 3.68
C ALA A 409 -7.68 0.33 4.21
N ASP A 410 -6.83 -0.59 4.63
CA ASP A 410 -7.24 -1.81 5.32
C ASP A 410 -7.44 -1.54 6.82
N MET A 411 -6.63 -0.62 7.37
CA MET A 411 -6.74 -0.19 8.75
C MET A 411 -6.62 1.34 8.84
N VAL A 412 -7.40 1.95 9.71
CA VAL A 412 -7.33 3.36 10.05
C VAL A 412 -7.21 3.50 11.56
N CYS A 413 -6.13 4.12 12.00
CA CYS A 413 -5.85 4.41 13.40
C CYS A 413 -5.82 5.92 13.63
N PHE A 414 -6.35 6.37 14.75
CA PHE A 414 -6.22 7.75 15.20
C PHE A 414 -5.37 7.82 16.46
N ILE A 415 -4.54 8.88 16.55
CA ILE A 415 -3.85 9.21 17.78
C ILE A 415 -4.62 10.34 18.45
N HIS A 416 -5.07 10.07 19.68
CA HIS A 416 -5.76 11.03 20.51
C HIS A 416 -5.05 11.16 21.86
N ARG A 417 -4.84 12.41 22.30
CA ARG A 417 -4.23 12.73 23.60
C ARG A 417 -5.20 13.60 24.39
N PRO A 418 -5.93 13.01 25.35
CA PRO A 418 -6.90 13.77 26.17
C PRO A 418 -6.28 14.95 26.89
N GLU A 419 -5.06 14.78 27.46
CA GLU A 419 -4.33 15.84 28.14
C GLU A 419 -4.12 17.11 27.31
N TYR A 420 -3.91 16.97 25.99
CA TYR A 420 -3.80 18.12 25.07
C TYR A 420 -5.04 19.01 25.08
N TYR A 421 -6.20 18.41 25.28
CA TYR A 421 -7.49 19.09 25.42
C TYR A 421 -7.84 19.42 26.87
N LYS A 422 -6.88 19.27 27.81
CA LYS A 422 -7.06 19.49 29.26
C LYS A 422 -8.10 18.52 29.88
N ILE A 423 -8.23 17.33 29.32
CA ILE A 423 -9.05 16.25 29.84
C ILE A 423 -8.11 15.35 30.63
N TYR A 424 -8.22 15.37 31.96
CA TYR A 424 -7.28 14.68 32.86
C TYR A 424 -7.87 13.45 33.52
N SER A 425 -9.16 13.21 33.35
CA SER A 425 -9.82 12.00 33.84
C SER A 425 -10.88 11.52 32.86
N ASP A 426 -11.06 10.21 32.79
CA ASP A 426 -12.16 9.60 32.04
C ASP A 426 -13.47 9.65 32.86
N GLU A 427 -14.58 9.16 32.27
CA GLU A 427 -15.88 9.07 32.93
C GLU A 427 -15.89 8.15 34.17
N LYS A 428 -14.91 7.24 34.26
CA LYS A 428 -14.74 6.29 35.35
C LYS A 428 -13.84 6.84 36.47
N GLY A 429 -13.27 8.04 36.28
CA GLY A 429 -12.35 8.66 37.22
C GLY A 429 -10.89 8.20 37.12
N ASN A 430 -10.51 7.46 36.07
CA ASN A 430 -9.12 7.08 35.83
C ASN A 430 -8.29 8.30 35.41
N ASP A 431 -7.05 8.38 35.89
CA ASP A 431 -6.10 9.44 35.52
C ASP A 431 -5.60 9.25 34.08
N LEU A 432 -5.75 10.28 33.26
CA LEU A 432 -5.33 10.32 31.86
C LEU A 432 -4.06 11.15 31.63
N HIS A 433 -3.37 11.61 32.68
CA HIS A 433 -2.12 12.36 32.51
C HIS A 433 -1.04 11.53 31.82
N GLY A 434 -0.46 12.10 30.77
CA GLY A 434 0.56 11.43 29.95
C GLY A 434 0.02 10.22 29.18
N MET A 435 -1.29 10.00 29.13
CA MET A 435 -1.90 8.91 28.37
C MET A 435 -2.23 9.36 26.95
N ALA A 436 -2.12 8.41 26.04
CA ALA A 436 -2.51 8.57 24.65
C ALA A 436 -3.34 7.37 24.21
N GLU A 437 -4.40 7.62 23.46
CA GLU A 437 -5.26 6.60 22.89
C GLU A 437 -4.91 6.39 21.42
N ILE A 438 -4.69 5.13 21.05
CA ILE A 438 -4.62 4.70 19.64
C ILE A 438 -5.95 4.06 19.33
N ILE A 439 -6.79 4.80 18.57
CA ILE A 439 -8.15 4.41 18.23
C ILE A 439 -8.12 3.68 16.90
N ILE A 440 -8.35 2.38 16.88
CA ILE A 440 -8.51 1.60 15.64
C ILE A 440 -9.96 1.78 15.18
N ALA A 441 -10.19 2.75 14.29
CA ALA A 441 -11.52 3.11 13.83
C ALA A 441 -12.00 2.28 12.63
N LYS A 442 -11.07 1.69 11.87
CA LYS A 442 -11.35 0.75 10.79
C LYS A 442 -10.33 -0.36 10.80
N HIS A 443 -10.78 -1.60 10.67
CA HIS A 443 -9.93 -2.77 10.51
C HIS A 443 -10.67 -3.80 9.65
N ARG A 444 -10.20 -4.06 8.41
CA ARG A 444 -10.88 -4.99 7.49
C ARG A 444 -10.85 -6.42 7.97
N ASN A 445 -9.75 -6.83 8.60
CA ASN A 445 -9.47 -8.22 8.96
C ASN A 445 -9.51 -8.48 10.48
N GLY A 446 -10.02 -7.51 11.28
CA GLY A 446 -9.99 -7.65 12.73
C GLY A 446 -10.98 -6.72 13.47
N ALA A 447 -10.82 -6.66 14.78
CA ALA A 447 -11.66 -5.83 15.65
C ALA A 447 -11.25 -4.35 15.58
N VAL A 448 -12.20 -3.48 15.84
CA VAL A 448 -12.00 -2.06 16.15
C VAL A 448 -11.99 -1.85 17.66
N GLY A 449 -11.32 -0.82 18.12
CA GLY A 449 -11.25 -0.52 19.54
C GLY A 449 -10.13 0.45 19.89
N ASP A 450 -9.92 0.66 21.16
CA ASP A 450 -8.98 1.65 21.68
C ASP A 450 -7.85 0.97 22.43
N VAL A 451 -6.63 1.43 22.18
CA VAL A 451 -5.42 0.99 22.87
C VAL A 451 -4.83 2.17 23.62
N LEU A 452 -4.62 2.01 24.91
CA LEU A 452 -3.97 3.02 25.74
C LEU A 452 -2.46 2.81 25.72
N LEU A 453 -1.73 3.88 25.46
CA LEU A 453 -0.28 3.97 25.56
C LEU A 453 0.10 5.14 26.46
N ARG A 454 1.32 5.13 26.97
CA ARG A 454 1.88 6.27 27.68
C ARG A 454 2.69 7.15 26.73
N PHE A 455 2.49 8.45 26.80
CA PHE A 455 3.26 9.43 26.04
C PHE A 455 4.13 10.27 26.98
N ARG A 456 5.44 10.20 26.77
CA ARG A 456 6.43 11.03 27.49
C ARG A 456 6.90 12.15 26.58
N GLY A 457 6.33 13.35 26.78
CA GLY A 457 6.55 14.50 25.92
C GLY A 457 8.01 14.97 25.89
N GLU A 458 8.73 14.91 27.03
CA GLU A 458 10.14 15.27 27.17
C GLU A 458 11.08 14.46 26.27
N PHE A 459 10.71 13.18 26.00
CA PHE A 459 11.48 12.27 25.15
C PHE A 459 10.80 12.04 23.78
N ALA A 460 9.70 12.72 23.50
CA ALA A 460 8.88 12.48 22.30
C ALA A 460 8.63 10.98 22.06
N ARG A 461 8.29 10.23 23.13
CA ARG A 461 8.22 8.76 23.15
C ARG A 461 6.83 8.26 23.52
N PHE A 462 6.37 7.27 22.74
CA PHE A 462 5.28 6.40 23.14
C PHE A 462 5.83 5.08 23.68
N GLN A 463 5.21 4.55 24.72
CA GLN A 463 5.61 3.31 25.39
C GLN A 463 4.39 2.56 25.93
N ASN A 464 4.55 1.27 26.23
CA ASN A 464 3.50 0.53 26.91
C ASN A 464 3.29 1.07 28.33
N PRO A 465 2.06 1.05 28.86
CA PRO A 465 1.79 1.57 30.20
C PRO A 465 2.61 0.88 31.31
N ASP A 466 2.96 -0.40 31.09
CA ASP A 466 3.66 -1.24 32.05
C ASP A 466 5.20 -1.17 31.96
N ASP A 467 5.75 -0.48 30.96
CA ASP A 467 7.22 -0.35 30.76
C ASP A 467 7.92 0.46 31.86
N ASP A 468 7.18 1.18 32.71
CA ASP A 468 7.71 1.97 33.84
C ASP A 468 7.90 1.17 35.13
N VAL A 469 7.79 -0.15 35.12
CA VAL A 469 8.18 -0.94 36.29
C VAL A 469 9.69 -0.80 36.47
N ILE A 470 10.07 0.03 37.44
CA ILE A 470 11.44 0.32 37.83
C ILE A 470 12.17 -1.02 38.01
N VAL A 471 13.05 -1.34 37.08
CA VAL A 471 14.08 -2.36 37.32
C VAL A 471 15.01 -1.75 38.33
N PRO A 472 15.09 -2.25 39.60
CA PRO A 472 16.03 -1.73 40.57
C PRO A 472 17.45 -1.84 39.98
N MET A 473 18.22 -0.75 40.06
CA MET A 473 19.64 -0.79 39.71
C MET A 473 20.33 -1.94 40.46
N PRO A 474 21.24 -2.69 39.84
CA PRO A 474 21.95 -3.76 40.53
C PRO A 474 22.73 -3.15 41.71
N GLY A 475 22.21 -3.35 42.91
CA GLY A 475 22.80 -2.82 44.17
C GLY A 475 21.78 -2.28 45.19
N GLU A 476 20.57 -1.97 44.82
CA GLU A 476 19.53 -1.60 45.79
C GLU A 476 18.67 -2.82 46.16
N ALA A 477 18.68 -3.15 47.43
CA ALA A 477 17.79 -4.15 47.96
C ALA A 477 16.31 -3.75 47.71
N PRO A 478 15.41 -4.68 47.31
CA PRO A 478 14.03 -4.34 47.00
C PRO A 478 13.35 -3.73 48.22
N GLY A 479 13.15 -2.41 48.17
CA GLY A 479 12.35 -1.70 49.14
C GLY A 479 10.92 -2.18 49.03
N ILE A 480 10.44 -2.83 50.08
CA ILE A 480 9.03 -3.25 50.21
C ILE A 480 8.19 -1.97 50.19
N ILE A 481 7.50 -1.72 49.09
CA ILE A 481 6.49 -0.66 49.00
C ILE A 481 5.33 -1.07 49.88
N ARG A 482 5.31 -0.54 51.08
CA ARG A 482 4.14 -0.71 52.00
C ARG A 482 2.99 0.10 51.43
N SER A 483 1.95 -0.59 50.99
CA SER A 483 0.66 0.00 50.66
C SER A 483 0.18 0.88 51.81
N LYS A 484 -0.13 2.16 51.57
CA LYS A 484 -0.69 3.11 52.51
C LYS A 484 -2.10 2.78 53.00
N MET A 485 -2.65 1.62 52.64
CA MET A 485 -4.02 1.20 52.95
C MET A 485 -4.16 0.40 54.27
N ASN A 486 -3.09 0.14 55.05
CA ASN A 486 -3.18 -0.54 56.33
C ASN A 486 -2.57 0.33 57.45
N GLY A 487 -3.16 1.48 57.70
CA GLY A 487 -2.95 2.30 58.89
C GLY A 487 -4.07 2.04 59.93
N GLY A 488 -4.05 0.92 60.62
CA GLY A 488 -4.94 0.64 61.74
C GLY A 488 -4.34 -0.49 62.57
N GLY A 489 -3.86 -0.13 63.79
CA GLY A 489 -3.00 -0.92 64.64
C GLY A 489 -3.53 -2.31 65.01
N ASN A 490 -2.58 -3.19 65.16
CA ASN A 490 -2.38 -4.02 66.36
C ASN A 490 -1.10 -4.84 66.12
N SER A 491 -0.11 -4.58 66.95
CA SER A 491 1.12 -5.35 67.07
C SER A 491 0.84 -6.72 67.66
N VAL A 492 1.04 -7.77 66.85
CA VAL A 492 1.17 -9.14 67.35
C VAL A 492 2.66 -9.50 67.31
N PRO A 493 3.26 -9.97 68.42
CA PRO A 493 4.67 -10.36 68.47
C PRO A 493 4.93 -11.63 67.65
N PRO A 494 6.17 -11.82 67.13
CA PRO A 494 6.51 -12.98 66.32
C PRO A 494 6.55 -14.26 67.15
N PRO A 495 6.14 -15.44 66.59
CA PRO A 495 6.19 -16.72 67.32
C PRO A 495 7.64 -17.22 67.41
N SER A 496 7.96 -17.84 68.59
CA SER A 496 9.23 -18.47 68.91
C SER A 496 9.51 -19.71 68.04
N PRO A 497 10.79 -20.06 67.79
CA PRO A 497 11.14 -21.14 66.86
C PRO A 497 11.24 -22.51 67.58
N ASP A 498 10.16 -23.05 68.21
CA ASP A 498 10.10 -24.43 68.73
C ASP A 498 8.67 -24.89 68.79
N ALA A 499 8.17 -25.52 67.73
CA ALA A 499 7.02 -26.46 67.81
C ALA A 499 6.98 -27.31 66.52
N ALA A 500 7.10 -28.60 66.69
CA ALA A 500 7.03 -29.64 65.66
C ALA A 500 5.66 -29.67 64.93
N PRO A 501 5.59 -30.18 63.71
CA PRO A 501 4.37 -30.17 62.90
C PRO A 501 3.38 -31.28 63.39
N ALA A 502 2.12 -30.90 63.59
CA ALA A 502 1.00 -31.85 63.76
C ALA A 502 0.36 -32.11 62.39
N ASP A 503 0.33 -33.34 61.98
CA ASP A 503 -0.43 -33.90 60.87
C ASP A 503 -1.92 -33.61 61.03
N ASN A 504 -2.54 -33.01 60.03
CA ASN A 504 -3.98 -33.07 59.84
C ASN A 504 -4.31 -33.05 58.33
N ASN A 505 -4.51 -34.26 57.82
CA ASN A 505 -5.05 -34.48 56.49
C ASN A 505 -6.51 -34.96 56.61
N PRO A 506 -7.55 -34.19 56.21
CA PRO A 506 -8.93 -34.61 56.30
C PRO A 506 -9.60 -35.04 54.99
N PHE A 507 -8.91 -35.54 54.00
CA PHE A 507 -9.61 -36.15 52.87
C PHE A 507 -8.87 -37.39 52.35
N GLY A 508 -9.11 -38.50 53.00
CA GLY A 508 -8.90 -39.84 52.48
C GLY A 508 -10.19 -40.37 51.86
N ALA A 509 -10.21 -40.59 50.54
CA ALA A 509 -11.11 -41.55 49.93
C ALA A 509 -10.47 -42.07 48.62
N PRO A 510 -10.55 -43.40 48.34
CA PRO A 510 -9.79 -44.04 47.27
C PRO A 510 -10.48 -43.92 45.91
N ILE A 511 -9.67 -43.82 44.86
CA ILE A 511 -10.08 -43.87 43.46
C ILE A 511 -10.18 -45.35 43.04
N PRO A 512 -11.29 -45.81 42.39
CA PRO A 512 -11.34 -47.14 41.80
C PRO A 512 -10.69 -47.15 40.40
N GLU A 513 -9.83 -48.13 40.18
CA GLU A 513 -9.31 -48.54 38.88
C GLU A 513 -10.44 -49.18 38.05
N GLY A 514 -10.59 -48.75 36.80
CA GLY A 514 -11.40 -49.38 35.78
C GLY A 514 -10.85 -49.05 34.39
N PRO A 515 -10.83 -50.00 33.46
CA PRO A 515 -10.05 -49.89 32.23
C PRO A 515 -10.76 -49.09 31.15
N LEU A 516 -9.93 -48.43 30.31
CA LEU A 516 -10.35 -47.72 29.11
C LEU A 516 -10.85 -48.69 28.04
N PRO A 517 -11.92 -48.37 27.28
CA PRO A 517 -12.18 -48.96 25.99
C PRO A 517 -11.84 -47.98 24.85
N PHE A 518 -11.09 -48.47 23.88
CA PHE A 518 -10.86 -48.14 22.47
C PHE A 518 -10.97 -46.70 22.00
#